data_10633cffdeee31d409b550a19d50ad3b
#
_entry.id   10633cffdeee31d409b550a19d50ad3b
#
_cell.length_a   1.000
_cell.length_b   1.000
_cell.length_c   1.000
_cell.angle_alpha   90.00
_cell.angle_beta   90.00
_cell.angle_gamma   90.00
#
_symmetry.space_group_name_H-M   'P 1'
#
loop_
_entity.id
_entity.type
_entity.pdbx_description
1 polymer ?
#
loop_
_entity_poly.entity_id
_entity_poly.type
_entity_poly.pdbx_seq_one_letter_code
_entity_poly.pdbx_strand_id
1 'polypeptide(L)'
;MKKKILGFVILILVLNFKVFSENNISLSYKINNEIITNIDIINESKYLLALNTDLKNLNNKKVLQIAERSIVRENIKKIELLKYFDLNKENKMVNKFIKNFYSKLNLNNEQEFIEYLNDSDLTMKGIKNKINIEISWNQLVYDKYNKQINIDLKSLKKKIKLQKNLEFIKSYKLSEIYFEKKDESINETYKKIKESIKEIGFKNTATIYSISESAKFGGELPWVKEKNLTNKLSVILKTIPIGNHTEPMIIGNKFLIINVDQTKDEKMEIDEEKELKIMIEYERDRQLEKFSKIYFDKIKINTIINEL
;
A
#
# COMPACT_ATOMS: atom_id res chain seq x y z
N MET A 1 -62.32 14.19 -62.94
CA MET A 1 -60.99 14.70 -62.67
C MET A 1 -60.61 14.43 -61.23
N LYS A 2 -59.79 13.41 -60.92
CA LYS A 2 -59.38 13.02 -59.62
C LYS A 2 -57.94 13.54 -59.39
N LYS A 3 -57.76 14.52 -58.48
CA LYS A 3 -56.42 15.03 -58.07
C LYS A 3 -55.82 14.00 -57.10
N LYS A 4 -54.68 13.42 -57.44
CA LYS A 4 -53.83 12.62 -56.54
C LYS A 4 -53.01 13.58 -55.73
N ILE A 5 -53.21 13.53 -54.42
CA ILE A 5 -52.34 14.20 -53.45
C ILE A 5 -51.20 13.22 -53.14
N LEU A 6 -49.97 13.59 -53.54
CA LEU A 6 -48.76 12.82 -53.26
C LEU A 6 -48.26 13.26 -51.87
N GLY A 7 -48.44 12.41 -50.87
CA GLY A 7 -47.91 12.65 -49.52
C GLY A 7 -46.39 12.40 -49.47
N PHE A 8 -45.59 13.43 -49.21
CA PHE A 8 -44.17 13.35 -49.03
C PHE A 8 -43.91 12.95 -47.55
N VAL A 9 -43.54 11.70 -47.31
CA VAL A 9 -43.15 11.22 -46.00
C VAL A 9 -41.66 11.50 -45.82
N ILE A 10 -41.34 12.54 -45.02
CA ILE A 10 -39.97 12.82 -44.64
C ILE A 10 -39.59 11.84 -43.51
N LEU A 11 -38.80 10.84 -43.87
CA LEU A 11 -38.17 9.92 -42.90
C LEU A 11 -37.01 10.64 -42.22
N ILE A 12 -37.24 11.16 -40.99
CA ILE A 12 -36.19 11.71 -40.17
C ILE A 12 -35.39 10.56 -39.60
N LEU A 13 -34.23 10.29 -40.21
CA LEU A 13 -33.20 9.40 -39.70
C LEU A 13 -32.56 10.10 -38.51
N VAL A 14 -33.01 9.74 -37.29
CA VAL A 14 -32.32 10.16 -36.04
C VAL A 14 -31.01 9.38 -35.98
N LEU A 15 -29.95 9.97 -36.51
CA LEU A 15 -28.60 9.49 -36.28
C LEU A 15 -28.29 9.68 -34.77
N ASN A 16 -28.37 8.58 -34.04
CA ASN A 16 -27.81 8.53 -32.69
C ASN A 16 -26.29 8.68 -32.80
N PHE A 17 -25.79 9.91 -32.80
CA PHE A 17 -24.40 10.17 -32.51
C PHE A 17 -24.17 9.75 -31.07
N LYS A 18 -23.54 8.59 -30.87
CA LYS A 18 -22.84 8.33 -29.63
C LYS A 18 -21.81 9.44 -29.50
N VAL A 19 -22.07 10.43 -28.66
CA VAL A 19 -21.07 11.36 -28.18
C VAL A 19 -20.04 10.48 -27.48
N PHE A 20 -18.96 10.16 -28.17
CA PHE A 20 -17.75 9.70 -27.54
C PHE A 20 -17.35 10.84 -26.63
N SER A 21 -17.51 10.66 -25.33
CA SER A 21 -16.89 11.53 -24.34
C SER A 21 -15.39 11.43 -24.61
N GLU A 22 -14.84 12.42 -25.31
CA GLU A 22 -13.39 12.60 -25.33
C GLU A 22 -12.96 12.72 -23.87
N ASN A 23 -12.22 11.72 -23.39
CA ASN A 23 -11.51 11.83 -22.14
C ASN A 23 -10.47 12.91 -22.33
N ASN A 24 -10.84 14.18 -22.08
CA ASN A 24 -9.92 15.29 -22.14
C ASN A 24 -8.75 15.00 -21.19
N ILE A 25 -7.56 14.81 -21.77
CA ILE A 25 -6.33 14.65 -21.01
C ILE A 25 -6.04 16.02 -20.38
N SER A 26 -6.05 16.06 -19.06
CA SER A 26 -5.66 17.23 -18.28
C SER A 26 -4.43 16.94 -17.44
N LEU A 27 -3.62 17.97 -17.24
CA LEU A 27 -2.48 17.90 -16.35
C LEU A 27 -3.01 17.97 -14.90
N SER A 28 -2.52 17.12 -14.02
CA SER A 28 -2.94 17.10 -12.61
C SER A 28 -1.81 17.50 -11.68
N TYR A 29 -0.61 16.97 -11.93
CA TYR A 29 0.58 17.28 -11.12
C TYR A 29 1.82 17.43 -12.00
N LYS A 30 2.75 18.29 -11.57
CA LYS A 30 4.11 18.31 -12.05
C LYS A 30 5.05 18.03 -10.90
N ILE A 31 5.83 16.95 -11.02
CA ILE A 31 6.82 16.52 -10.02
C ILE A 31 8.20 16.69 -10.63
N ASN A 32 8.93 17.74 -10.26
CA ASN A 32 10.13 18.21 -10.96
C ASN A 32 9.83 18.38 -12.47
N ASN A 33 10.35 17.48 -13.32
CA ASN A 33 10.14 17.48 -14.78
C ASN A 33 9.12 16.43 -15.25
N GLU A 34 8.62 15.57 -14.37
CA GLU A 34 7.62 14.56 -14.69
C GLU A 34 6.21 15.13 -14.55
N ILE A 35 5.35 14.76 -15.47
CA ILE A 35 3.94 15.18 -15.51
C ILE A 35 3.07 13.99 -15.16
N ILE A 36 2.08 14.20 -14.31
CA ILE A 36 1.01 13.26 -14.01
C ILE A 36 -0.28 13.83 -14.56
N THR A 37 -0.98 13.04 -15.36
CA THR A 37 -2.27 13.39 -15.96
C THR A 37 -3.42 12.78 -15.16
N ASN A 38 -4.65 13.25 -15.43
CA ASN A 38 -5.86 12.63 -14.93
C ASN A 38 -5.98 11.15 -15.35
N ILE A 39 -5.46 10.78 -16.53
CA ILE A 39 -5.47 9.39 -17.02
C ILE A 39 -4.54 8.52 -16.15
N ASP A 40 -3.39 9.04 -15.77
CA ASP A 40 -2.48 8.31 -14.85
C ASP A 40 -3.14 8.04 -13.51
N ILE A 41 -3.89 9.01 -12.98
CA ILE A 41 -4.64 8.87 -11.73
C ILE A 41 -5.76 7.83 -11.86
N ILE A 42 -6.49 7.83 -12.98
CA ILE A 42 -7.52 6.82 -13.27
C ILE A 42 -6.88 5.42 -13.35
N ASN A 43 -5.77 5.27 -14.06
CA ASN A 43 -5.07 3.99 -14.16
C ASN A 43 -4.54 3.52 -12.80
N GLU A 44 -4.03 4.45 -11.97
CA GLU A 44 -3.63 4.14 -10.60
C GLU A 44 -4.83 3.70 -9.75
N SER A 45 -6.01 4.32 -9.93
CA SER A 45 -7.21 3.91 -9.22
C SER A 45 -7.64 2.48 -9.56
N LYS A 46 -7.57 2.09 -10.83
CA LYS A 46 -7.82 0.70 -11.27
C LYS A 46 -6.83 -0.27 -10.62
N TYR A 47 -5.54 0.09 -10.61
CA TYR A 47 -4.50 -0.71 -9.97
C TYR A 47 -4.77 -0.91 -8.47
N LEU A 48 -5.12 0.14 -7.76
CA LEU A 48 -5.43 0.05 -6.33
C LEU A 48 -6.68 -0.78 -6.05
N LEU A 49 -7.72 -0.66 -6.87
CA LEU A 49 -8.94 -1.47 -6.78
C LEU A 49 -8.67 -2.97 -7.06
N ALA A 50 -7.72 -3.28 -7.95
CA ALA A 50 -7.31 -4.65 -8.21
C ALA A 50 -6.50 -5.24 -7.04
N LEU A 51 -5.71 -4.40 -6.32
CA LEU A 51 -4.94 -4.83 -5.15
C LEU A 51 -5.79 -4.99 -3.89
N ASN A 52 -6.78 -4.13 -3.73
CA ASN A 52 -7.62 -4.05 -2.54
C ASN A 52 -9.09 -3.88 -2.94
N THR A 53 -9.79 -5.00 -2.98
CA THR A 53 -11.21 -5.04 -3.36
C THR A 53 -12.12 -4.29 -2.38
N ASP A 54 -11.70 -4.06 -1.13
CA ASP A 54 -12.47 -3.29 -0.14
C ASP A 54 -12.64 -1.82 -0.58
N LEU A 55 -11.74 -1.30 -1.43
CA LEU A 55 -11.86 0.04 -1.99
C LEU A 55 -13.09 0.20 -2.90
N LYS A 56 -13.67 -0.89 -3.41
CA LYS A 56 -14.92 -0.88 -4.19
C LYS A 56 -16.11 -0.36 -3.37
N ASN A 57 -16.02 -0.39 -2.05
CA ASN A 57 -17.05 0.14 -1.14
C ASN A 57 -16.96 1.66 -0.97
N LEU A 58 -15.93 2.31 -1.48
CA LEU A 58 -15.75 3.75 -1.42
C LEU A 58 -16.37 4.42 -2.65
N ASN A 59 -16.76 5.70 -2.49
CA ASN A 59 -17.17 6.49 -3.64
C ASN A 59 -15.96 6.82 -4.53
N ASN A 60 -16.21 7.03 -5.83
CA ASN A 60 -15.17 7.28 -6.81
C ASN A 60 -14.24 8.45 -6.45
N LYS A 61 -14.77 9.52 -5.85
CA LYS A 61 -13.96 10.68 -5.44
C LYS A 61 -12.90 10.29 -4.41
N LYS A 62 -13.26 9.49 -3.40
CA LYS A 62 -12.32 8.98 -2.39
C LYS A 62 -11.27 8.07 -3.03
N VAL A 63 -11.67 7.19 -3.95
CA VAL A 63 -10.73 6.29 -4.67
C VAL A 63 -9.72 7.09 -5.49
N LEU A 64 -10.17 8.12 -6.22
CA LEU A 64 -9.28 9.00 -7.00
C LEU A 64 -8.30 9.76 -6.10
N GLN A 65 -8.73 10.29 -4.95
CA GLN A 65 -7.84 10.95 -3.99
C GLN A 65 -6.75 10.01 -3.42
N ILE A 66 -7.08 8.74 -3.27
CA ILE A 66 -6.11 7.71 -2.87
C ILE A 66 -5.11 7.46 -4.01
N ALA A 67 -5.62 7.35 -5.24
CA ALA A 67 -4.81 7.14 -6.43
C ALA A 67 -3.84 8.32 -6.69
N GLU A 68 -4.29 9.57 -6.55
CA GLU A 68 -3.46 10.77 -6.63
C GLU A 68 -2.24 10.67 -5.70
N ARG A 69 -2.48 10.37 -4.42
CA ARG A 69 -1.38 10.24 -3.44
C ARG A 69 -0.45 9.07 -3.75
N SER A 70 -1.01 7.96 -4.21
CA SER A 70 -0.24 6.78 -4.57
C SER A 70 0.68 7.04 -5.75
N ILE A 71 0.15 7.62 -6.84
CA ILE A 71 0.93 7.89 -8.06
C ILE A 71 1.99 8.97 -7.83
N VAL A 72 1.68 10.02 -7.05
CA VAL A 72 2.67 11.04 -6.66
C VAL A 72 3.82 10.40 -5.88
N ARG A 73 3.52 9.54 -4.92
CA ARG A 73 4.53 8.82 -4.14
C ARG A 73 5.40 7.92 -5.02
N GLU A 74 4.79 7.16 -5.93
CA GLU A 74 5.48 6.29 -6.86
C GLU A 74 6.42 7.10 -7.79
N ASN A 75 5.97 8.24 -8.31
CA ASN A 75 6.80 9.09 -9.17
C ASN A 75 7.98 9.71 -8.42
N ILE A 76 7.82 10.13 -7.17
CA ILE A 76 8.94 10.60 -6.33
C ILE A 76 10.00 9.50 -6.19
N LYS A 77 9.58 8.24 -5.91
CA LYS A 77 10.49 7.09 -5.85
C LYS A 77 11.17 6.85 -7.20
N LYS A 78 10.40 6.82 -8.29
CA LYS A 78 10.89 6.60 -9.65
C LYS A 78 11.97 7.61 -10.04
N ILE A 79 11.73 8.90 -9.81
CA ILE A 79 12.70 9.97 -10.08
C ILE A 79 14.02 9.72 -9.31
N GLU A 80 13.93 9.35 -8.05
CA GLU A 80 15.13 9.04 -7.25
C GLU A 80 15.84 7.79 -7.76
N LEU A 81 15.10 6.74 -8.09
CA LEU A 81 15.64 5.46 -8.57
C LEU A 81 16.39 5.58 -9.89
N LEU A 82 15.92 6.43 -10.81
CA LEU A 82 16.56 6.67 -12.11
C LEU A 82 17.99 7.23 -11.99
N LYS A 83 18.39 7.73 -10.82
CA LYS A 83 19.77 8.16 -10.54
C LYS A 83 20.72 6.97 -10.30
N TYR A 84 20.18 5.78 -9.99
CA TYR A 84 20.95 4.61 -9.54
C TYR A 84 20.71 3.36 -10.39
N PHE A 85 19.50 3.24 -10.99
CA PHE A 85 19.07 2.01 -11.68
C PHE A 85 18.52 2.34 -13.06
N ASP A 86 18.76 1.43 -14.00
CA ASP A 86 18.02 1.35 -15.25
C ASP A 86 16.76 0.49 -15.02
N LEU A 87 15.62 1.16 -14.83
CA LEU A 87 14.34 0.52 -14.54
C LEU A 87 13.76 -0.27 -15.73
N ASN A 88 14.37 -0.16 -16.94
CA ASN A 88 13.95 -0.90 -18.12
C ASN A 88 14.58 -2.29 -18.16
N LYS A 89 15.63 -2.54 -17.37
CA LYS A 89 16.23 -3.86 -17.28
C LYS A 89 15.32 -4.85 -16.58
N GLU A 90 15.30 -6.07 -17.11
CA GLU A 90 14.54 -7.15 -16.50
C GLU A 90 15.09 -7.46 -15.09
N ASN A 91 14.18 -7.47 -14.12
CA ASN A 91 14.48 -7.84 -12.75
C ASN A 91 13.82 -9.18 -12.42
N LYS A 92 14.65 -10.22 -12.27
CA LYS A 92 14.19 -11.59 -11.99
C LYS A 92 13.32 -11.70 -10.73
N MET A 93 13.48 -10.80 -9.77
CA MET A 93 12.65 -10.77 -8.56
C MET A 93 11.20 -10.41 -8.86
N VAL A 94 10.93 -9.63 -9.93
CA VAL A 94 9.57 -9.22 -10.31
C VAL A 94 8.67 -10.43 -10.55
N ASN A 95 9.14 -11.45 -11.27
CA ASN A 95 8.34 -12.65 -11.55
C ASN A 95 7.97 -13.42 -10.27
N LYS A 96 8.89 -13.47 -9.29
CA LYS A 96 8.62 -14.08 -7.97
C LYS A 96 7.54 -13.31 -7.20
N PHE A 97 7.60 -11.97 -7.24
CA PHE A 97 6.59 -11.13 -6.59
C PHE A 97 5.23 -11.26 -7.27
N ILE A 98 5.18 -11.33 -8.60
CA ILE A 98 3.93 -11.56 -9.35
C ILE A 98 3.29 -12.88 -8.93
N LYS A 99 4.08 -13.96 -8.84
CA LYS A 99 3.57 -15.24 -8.38
C LYS A 99 2.96 -15.16 -6.99
N ASN A 100 3.63 -14.51 -6.06
CA ASN A 100 3.10 -14.28 -4.71
C ASN A 100 1.84 -13.42 -4.73
N PHE A 101 1.76 -12.49 -5.66
CA PHE A 101 0.63 -11.57 -5.78
C PHE A 101 -0.64 -12.29 -6.25
N TYR A 102 -0.59 -13.02 -7.35
CA TYR A 102 -1.78 -13.73 -7.84
C TYR A 102 -2.19 -14.88 -6.90
N SER A 103 -1.24 -15.52 -6.21
CA SER A 103 -1.58 -16.51 -5.17
C SER A 103 -2.39 -15.91 -4.01
N LYS A 104 -2.16 -14.64 -3.64
CA LYS A 104 -2.97 -13.93 -2.62
C LYS A 104 -4.38 -13.61 -3.10
N LEU A 105 -4.59 -13.52 -4.41
CA LEU A 105 -5.89 -13.35 -5.02
C LEU A 105 -6.62 -14.69 -5.25
N ASN A 106 -6.05 -15.82 -4.77
CA ASN A 106 -6.53 -17.18 -5.00
C ASN A 106 -6.56 -17.57 -6.49
N LEU A 107 -5.66 -16.99 -7.30
CA LEU A 107 -5.47 -17.35 -8.70
C LEU A 107 -4.37 -18.41 -8.81
N ASN A 108 -4.56 -19.41 -9.69
CA ASN A 108 -3.71 -20.59 -9.74
C ASN A 108 -2.48 -20.42 -10.63
N ASN A 109 -2.55 -19.54 -11.62
CA ASN A 109 -1.51 -19.36 -12.63
C ASN A 109 -1.46 -17.93 -13.19
N GLU A 110 -0.43 -17.66 -14.00
CA GLU A 110 -0.20 -16.34 -14.60
C GLU A 110 -1.28 -16.00 -15.64
N GLN A 111 -1.86 -16.98 -16.32
CA GLN A 111 -2.90 -16.76 -17.32
C GLN A 111 -4.19 -16.24 -16.67
N GLU A 112 -4.64 -16.87 -15.58
CA GLU A 112 -5.78 -16.39 -14.79
C GLU A 112 -5.53 -14.97 -14.26
N PHE A 113 -4.29 -14.68 -13.91
CA PHE A 113 -3.92 -13.34 -13.47
C PHE A 113 -3.97 -12.31 -14.61
N ILE A 114 -3.53 -12.66 -15.83
CA ILE A 114 -3.65 -11.80 -17.01
C ILE A 114 -5.13 -11.50 -17.30
N GLU A 115 -6.00 -12.49 -17.24
CA GLU A 115 -7.44 -12.33 -17.42
C GLU A 115 -8.04 -11.40 -16.37
N TYR A 116 -7.71 -11.62 -15.10
CA TYR A 116 -8.10 -10.74 -14.00
C TYR A 116 -7.66 -9.27 -14.20
N LEU A 117 -6.44 -9.05 -14.70
CA LEU A 117 -5.94 -7.72 -14.99
C LEU A 117 -6.69 -7.07 -16.16
N ASN A 118 -6.95 -7.84 -17.23
CA ASN A 118 -7.69 -7.36 -18.42
C ASN A 118 -9.10 -6.91 -18.04
N ASP A 119 -9.80 -7.62 -17.15
CA ASP A 119 -11.12 -7.24 -16.64
C ASP A 119 -11.11 -5.88 -15.92
N SER A 120 -9.94 -5.45 -15.48
CA SER A 120 -9.72 -4.15 -14.82
C SER A 120 -9.05 -3.12 -15.71
N ASP A 121 -8.94 -3.36 -17.04
CA ASP A 121 -8.18 -2.56 -18.00
C ASP A 121 -6.70 -2.33 -17.59
N LEU A 122 -6.12 -3.32 -16.94
CA LEU A 122 -4.71 -3.32 -16.54
C LEU A 122 -3.87 -4.25 -17.41
N THR A 123 -2.58 -3.96 -17.53
CA THR A 123 -1.67 -4.80 -18.29
C THR A 123 -0.60 -5.42 -17.39
N MET A 124 -0.18 -6.64 -17.73
CA MET A 124 0.94 -7.30 -17.05
C MET A 124 2.21 -6.43 -17.05
N LYS A 125 2.49 -5.73 -18.16
CA LYS A 125 3.63 -4.81 -18.26
C LYS A 125 3.53 -3.68 -17.24
N GLY A 126 2.35 -3.07 -17.10
CA GLY A 126 2.12 -2.01 -16.11
C GLY A 126 2.36 -2.49 -14.67
N ILE A 127 1.84 -3.68 -14.35
CA ILE A 127 2.05 -4.30 -13.04
C ILE A 127 3.53 -4.61 -12.80
N LYS A 128 4.23 -5.19 -13.79
CA LYS A 128 5.66 -5.47 -13.71
C LYS A 128 6.47 -4.21 -13.43
N ASN A 129 6.16 -3.11 -14.10
CA ASN A 129 6.84 -1.83 -13.88
C ASN A 129 6.65 -1.31 -12.45
N LYS A 130 5.42 -1.33 -11.93
CA LYS A 130 5.12 -0.91 -10.55
C LYS A 130 5.84 -1.75 -9.51
N ILE A 131 5.80 -3.07 -9.67
CA ILE A 131 6.53 -4.00 -8.80
C ILE A 131 8.04 -3.76 -8.88
N ASN A 132 8.58 -3.49 -10.09
CA ASN A 132 10.00 -3.21 -10.27
C ASN A 132 10.43 -1.93 -9.54
N ILE A 133 9.61 -0.88 -9.53
CA ILE A 133 9.86 0.35 -8.75
C ILE A 133 9.98 0.02 -7.27
N GLU A 134 9.04 -0.75 -6.70
CA GLU A 134 9.06 -1.10 -5.28
C GLU A 134 10.27 -2.01 -4.91
N ILE A 135 10.60 -3.00 -5.75
CA ILE A 135 11.79 -3.86 -5.55
C ILE A 135 13.06 -3.03 -5.61
N SER A 136 13.20 -2.16 -6.62
CA SER A 136 14.37 -1.31 -6.79
C SER A 136 14.49 -0.29 -5.65
N TRP A 137 13.36 0.20 -5.12
CA TRP A 137 13.35 1.06 -3.95
C TRP A 137 13.89 0.34 -2.72
N ASN A 138 13.43 -0.88 -2.46
CA ASN A 138 13.91 -1.68 -1.35
C ASN A 138 15.40 -2.00 -1.49
N GLN A 139 15.86 -2.28 -2.73
CA GLN A 139 17.28 -2.51 -3.01
C GLN A 139 18.10 -1.23 -2.74
N LEU A 140 17.65 -0.06 -3.18
CA LEU A 140 18.33 1.21 -2.92
C LEU A 140 18.45 1.50 -1.42
N VAL A 141 17.36 1.28 -0.68
CA VAL A 141 17.37 1.45 0.79
C VAL A 141 18.36 0.48 1.44
N TYR A 142 18.34 -0.78 1.03
CA TYR A 142 19.30 -1.78 1.50
C TYR A 142 20.74 -1.34 1.23
N ASP A 143 21.07 -0.96 0.00
CA ASP A 143 22.42 -0.58 -0.39
C ASP A 143 22.93 0.64 0.41
N LYS A 144 22.05 1.60 0.68
CA LYS A 144 22.40 2.80 1.45
C LYS A 144 22.55 2.56 2.96
N TYR A 145 21.74 1.66 3.53
CA TYR A 145 21.57 1.60 4.97
C TYR A 145 21.91 0.26 5.63
N ASN A 146 22.24 -0.81 4.86
CA ASN A 146 22.52 -2.13 5.44
C ASN A 146 23.68 -2.10 6.46
N LYS A 147 24.68 -1.23 6.25
CA LYS A 147 25.82 -1.06 7.16
C LYS A 147 25.47 -0.32 8.46
N GLN A 148 24.31 0.34 8.52
CA GLN A 148 23.82 1.05 9.69
C GLN A 148 22.85 0.19 10.52
N ILE A 149 22.54 -1.01 10.04
CA ILE A 149 21.71 -1.97 10.77
C ILE A 149 22.51 -2.47 11.97
N ASN A 150 21.94 -2.31 13.15
CA ASN A 150 22.51 -2.80 14.39
C ASN A 150 21.56 -3.82 15.04
N ILE A 151 21.97 -5.08 15.10
CA ILE A 151 21.18 -6.17 15.66
C ILE A 151 21.82 -6.62 16.95
N ASP A 152 21.15 -6.39 18.07
CA ASP A 152 21.57 -6.89 19.38
C ASP A 152 21.30 -8.40 19.53
N LEU A 153 22.23 -9.21 19.05
CA LEU A 153 22.15 -10.67 19.12
C LEU A 153 22.02 -11.18 20.56
N LYS A 154 22.62 -10.50 21.54
CA LYS A 154 22.55 -10.90 22.95
C LYS A 154 21.12 -10.74 23.48
N SER A 155 20.49 -9.63 23.16
CA SER A 155 19.09 -9.40 23.52
C SER A 155 18.15 -10.41 22.84
N LEU A 156 18.37 -10.71 21.53
CA LEU A 156 17.57 -11.70 20.82
C LEU A 156 17.70 -13.09 21.42
N LYS A 157 18.93 -13.58 21.70
CA LYS A 157 19.17 -14.87 22.36
C LYS A 157 18.51 -14.93 23.74
N LYS A 158 18.58 -13.84 24.53
CA LYS A 158 17.89 -13.77 25.83
C LYS A 158 16.38 -13.92 25.68
N LYS A 159 15.78 -13.26 24.69
CA LYS A 159 14.35 -13.39 24.39
C LYS A 159 13.97 -14.84 24.05
N ILE A 160 14.74 -15.52 23.21
CA ILE A 160 14.48 -16.93 22.85
C ILE A 160 14.51 -17.84 24.08
N LYS A 161 15.52 -17.67 24.96
CA LYS A 161 15.63 -18.45 26.18
C LYS A 161 14.44 -18.26 27.14
N LEU A 162 13.96 -17.03 27.29
CA LEU A 162 12.78 -16.74 28.13
C LEU A 162 11.50 -17.37 27.57
N GLN A 163 11.44 -17.62 26.29
CA GLN A 163 10.27 -18.18 25.60
C GLN A 163 10.26 -19.71 25.59
N LYS A 164 11.39 -20.33 25.87
CA LYS A 164 11.53 -21.81 25.88
C LYS A 164 10.56 -22.51 26.86
N ASN A 165 10.08 -21.77 27.86
CA ASN A 165 9.14 -22.24 28.87
C ASN A 165 7.67 -21.98 28.53
N LEU A 166 7.39 -21.39 27.35
CA LEU A 166 6.02 -21.15 26.92
C LEU A 166 5.54 -22.29 26.03
N GLU A 167 4.42 -22.91 26.43
CA GLU A 167 3.80 -23.98 25.64
C GLU A 167 3.15 -23.45 24.34
N PHE A 168 2.62 -22.22 24.41
CA PHE A 168 1.98 -21.53 23.30
C PHE A 168 2.50 -20.11 23.17
N ILE A 169 2.55 -19.61 21.93
CA ILE A 169 2.84 -18.22 21.61
C ILE A 169 1.68 -17.60 20.84
N LYS A 170 1.28 -16.42 21.28
CA LYS A 170 0.26 -15.65 20.56
C LYS A 170 0.86 -14.99 19.31
N SER A 171 0.16 -15.10 18.20
CA SER A 171 0.44 -14.42 16.96
C SER A 171 -0.72 -13.47 16.64
N TYR A 172 -0.39 -12.33 16.10
CA TYR A 172 -1.33 -11.27 15.75
C TYR A 172 -1.33 -11.02 14.24
N LYS A 173 -2.50 -10.93 13.66
CA LYS A 173 -2.71 -10.29 12.36
C LYS A 173 -3.09 -8.86 12.65
N LEU A 174 -2.31 -7.92 12.12
CA LEU A 174 -2.42 -6.50 12.45
C LEU A 174 -2.59 -5.68 11.17
N SER A 175 -3.25 -4.53 11.31
CA SER A 175 -3.22 -3.45 10.32
C SER A 175 -2.74 -2.16 10.99
N GLU A 176 -2.08 -1.28 10.22
CA GLU A 176 -1.50 -0.05 10.73
C GLU A 176 -2.00 1.21 10.01
N ILE A 177 -2.14 2.30 10.75
CA ILE A 177 -2.22 3.66 10.20
C ILE A 177 -1.03 4.43 10.75
N TYR A 178 -0.07 4.73 9.87
CA TYR A 178 1.09 5.53 10.20
C TYR A 178 0.94 6.90 9.57
N PHE A 179 0.86 7.96 10.40
CA PHE A 179 0.53 9.30 9.93
C PHE A 179 1.38 10.36 10.59
N GLU A 180 1.42 11.53 10.00
CA GLU A 180 2.14 12.69 10.50
C GLU A 180 1.16 13.82 10.84
N LYS A 181 1.59 14.72 11.71
CA LYS A 181 0.90 15.99 11.93
C LYS A 181 0.99 16.80 10.63
N LYS A 182 -0.16 17.21 10.10
CA LYS A 182 -0.27 18.22 9.04
C LYS A 182 -0.38 19.61 9.70
N ASP A 183 -0.90 20.58 8.99
CA ASP A 183 -1.10 21.95 9.48
C ASP A 183 -2.06 22.04 10.68
N GLU A 184 -2.87 21.01 10.87
CA GLU A 184 -3.82 20.87 11.98
C GLU A 184 -3.16 20.28 13.23
N SER A 185 -3.81 20.46 14.40
CA SER A 185 -3.37 19.81 15.64
C SER A 185 -3.45 18.28 15.49
N ILE A 186 -2.58 17.54 16.22
CA ILE A 186 -2.64 16.08 16.24
C ILE A 186 -4.01 15.52 16.64
N ASN A 187 -4.68 16.21 17.57
CA ASN A 187 -6.00 15.80 18.04
C ASN A 187 -7.07 15.92 16.93
N GLU A 188 -7.02 16.95 16.10
CA GLU A 188 -7.92 17.10 14.96
C GLU A 188 -7.66 16.05 13.88
N THR A 189 -6.38 15.82 13.54
CA THR A 189 -6.01 14.75 12.60
C THR A 189 -6.48 13.38 13.11
N TYR A 190 -6.26 13.10 14.39
CA TYR A 190 -6.72 11.83 14.98
C TYR A 190 -8.25 11.72 15.02
N LYS A 191 -8.95 12.81 15.33
CA LYS A 191 -10.42 12.84 15.30
C LYS A 191 -10.95 12.48 13.91
N LYS A 192 -10.41 13.08 12.85
CA LYS A 192 -10.76 12.74 11.46
C LYS A 192 -10.49 11.27 11.12
N ILE A 193 -9.35 10.73 11.57
CA ILE A 193 -9.01 9.31 11.38
C ILE A 193 -10.03 8.43 12.12
N LYS A 194 -10.38 8.75 13.36
CA LYS A 194 -11.34 8.00 14.17
C LYS A 194 -12.74 8.02 13.57
N GLU A 195 -13.19 9.17 13.08
CA GLU A 195 -14.46 9.30 12.36
C GLU A 195 -14.46 8.47 11.07
N SER A 196 -13.38 8.51 10.31
CA SER A 196 -13.21 7.71 9.10
C SER A 196 -13.19 6.20 9.40
N ILE A 197 -12.51 5.75 10.48
CA ILE A 197 -12.54 4.35 10.91
C ILE A 197 -13.98 3.90 11.20
N LYS A 198 -14.76 4.75 11.85
CA LYS A 198 -16.17 4.46 12.17
C LYS A 198 -17.04 4.39 10.92
N GLU A 199 -16.80 5.27 9.94
CA GLU A 199 -17.60 5.38 8.71
C GLU A 199 -17.30 4.28 7.69
N ILE A 200 -16.02 4.03 7.44
CA ILE A 200 -15.57 3.19 6.30
C ILE A 200 -14.63 2.03 6.71
N GLY A 201 -14.41 1.83 8.02
CA GLY A 201 -13.56 0.79 8.57
C GLY A 201 -12.07 1.14 8.57
N PHE A 202 -11.30 0.35 9.35
CA PHE A 202 -9.88 0.61 9.58
C PHE A 202 -9.04 0.51 8.30
N LYS A 203 -9.22 -0.54 7.50
CA LYS A 203 -8.43 -0.78 6.27
C LYS A 203 -8.59 0.34 5.24
N ASN A 204 -9.83 0.77 4.97
CA ASN A 204 -10.07 1.88 4.05
C ASN A 204 -9.51 3.19 4.59
N THR A 205 -9.62 3.43 5.89
CA THR A 205 -9.01 4.59 6.56
C THR A 205 -7.49 4.53 6.46
N ALA A 206 -6.87 3.35 6.63
CA ALA A 206 -5.43 3.19 6.44
C ALA A 206 -4.99 3.57 5.03
N THR A 207 -5.73 3.16 4.00
CA THR A 207 -5.43 3.55 2.62
C THR A 207 -5.51 5.07 2.41
N ILE A 208 -6.41 5.75 3.12
CA ILE A 208 -6.60 7.21 3.01
C ILE A 208 -5.54 8.00 3.80
N TYR A 209 -5.25 7.60 5.02
CA TYR A 209 -4.49 8.43 5.96
C TYR A 209 -3.06 7.94 6.20
N SER A 210 -2.79 6.64 5.99
CA SER A 210 -1.47 6.10 6.26
C SER A 210 -0.44 6.51 5.22
N ILE A 211 0.75 6.86 5.69
CA ILE A 211 1.92 7.15 4.86
C ILE A 211 2.86 5.95 4.74
N SER A 212 2.46 4.79 5.29
CA SER A 212 3.24 3.55 5.15
C SER A 212 3.05 2.90 3.78
N GLU A 213 3.97 2.01 3.42
CA GLU A 213 3.84 1.21 2.18
C GLU A 213 2.66 0.24 2.24
N SER A 214 2.31 -0.22 3.45
CA SER A 214 1.16 -1.08 3.70
C SER A 214 -0.17 -0.39 3.39
N ALA A 215 -0.22 0.95 3.30
CA ALA A 215 -1.43 1.71 3.02
C ALA A 215 -2.17 1.23 1.77
N LYS A 216 -1.46 0.86 0.71
CA LYS A 216 -2.02 0.32 -0.55
C LYS A 216 -2.85 -0.96 -0.32
N PHE A 217 -2.54 -1.69 0.75
CA PHE A 217 -3.18 -2.93 1.15
C PHE A 217 -4.03 -2.76 2.43
N GLY A 218 -4.56 -1.55 2.67
CA GLY A 218 -5.35 -1.27 3.86
C GLY A 218 -4.57 -1.27 5.17
N GLY A 219 -3.26 -1.04 5.11
CA GLY A 219 -2.38 -1.05 6.27
C GLY A 219 -2.03 -2.46 6.78
N GLU A 220 -2.42 -3.52 6.06
CA GLU A 220 -2.28 -4.89 6.50
C GLU A 220 -0.80 -5.30 6.63
N LEU A 221 -0.47 -5.92 7.77
CA LEU A 221 0.84 -6.45 8.08
C LEU A 221 0.84 -7.98 8.02
N PRO A 222 1.98 -8.64 7.77
CA PRO A 222 2.13 -10.07 7.96
C PRO A 222 1.78 -10.48 9.39
N TRP A 223 1.53 -11.79 9.60
CA TRP A 223 1.40 -12.33 10.95
C TRP A 223 2.64 -12.03 11.78
N VAL A 224 2.44 -11.42 12.96
CA VAL A 224 3.52 -11.05 13.87
C VAL A 224 3.38 -11.87 15.15
N LYS A 225 4.39 -12.65 15.48
CA LYS A 225 4.44 -13.35 16.77
C LYS A 225 4.66 -12.34 17.90
N GLU A 226 3.98 -12.50 19.04
CA GLU A 226 4.08 -11.60 20.18
C GLU A 226 5.53 -11.32 20.58
N LYS A 227 6.38 -12.32 20.52
CA LYS A 227 7.80 -12.22 20.84
C LYS A 227 8.59 -11.23 19.97
N ASN A 228 8.12 -10.94 18.77
CA ASN A 228 8.75 -10.00 17.84
C ASN A 228 8.30 -8.55 18.09
N LEU A 229 7.27 -8.36 18.92
CA LEU A 229 6.82 -7.06 19.34
C LEU A 229 7.77 -6.46 20.38
N THR A 230 7.77 -5.13 20.48
CA THR A 230 8.39 -4.45 21.64
C THR A 230 7.56 -4.76 22.89
N ASN A 231 8.19 -4.77 24.07
CA ASN A 231 7.47 -5.03 25.32
C ASN A 231 6.28 -4.08 25.51
N LYS A 232 6.47 -2.79 25.18
CA LYS A 232 5.41 -1.77 25.26
C LYS A 232 4.22 -2.15 24.36
N LEU A 233 4.50 -2.52 23.10
CA LEU A 233 3.45 -2.86 22.14
C LEU A 233 2.75 -4.18 22.51
N SER A 234 3.49 -5.21 22.96
CA SER A 234 2.92 -6.47 23.42
C SER A 234 1.92 -6.25 24.57
N VAL A 235 2.29 -5.43 25.57
CA VAL A 235 1.39 -5.09 26.69
C VAL A 235 0.11 -4.40 26.20
N ILE A 236 0.23 -3.43 25.30
CA ILE A 236 -0.91 -2.71 24.73
C ILE A 236 -1.82 -3.67 23.96
N LEU A 237 -1.26 -4.47 23.05
CA LEU A 237 -2.08 -5.34 22.17
C LEU A 237 -2.83 -6.44 22.95
N LYS A 238 -2.33 -6.85 24.11
CA LYS A 238 -3.05 -7.78 25.00
C LYS A 238 -4.37 -7.20 25.51
N THR A 239 -4.49 -5.89 25.61
CA THR A 239 -5.69 -5.20 26.10
C THR A 239 -6.66 -4.81 24.99
N ILE A 240 -6.26 -4.93 23.71
CA ILE A 240 -7.08 -4.55 22.58
C ILE A 240 -7.87 -5.77 22.09
N PRO A 241 -9.21 -5.72 22.08
CA PRO A 241 -10.04 -6.78 21.49
C PRO A 241 -9.83 -6.88 19.97
N ILE A 242 -10.09 -8.07 19.41
CA ILE A 242 -10.11 -8.27 17.96
C ILE A 242 -11.12 -7.29 17.32
N GLY A 243 -10.75 -6.68 16.22
CA GLY A 243 -11.52 -5.66 15.51
C GLY A 243 -11.36 -4.23 16.06
N ASN A 244 -10.65 -4.05 17.17
CA ASN A 244 -10.41 -2.75 17.78
C ASN A 244 -8.96 -2.28 17.57
N HIS A 245 -8.72 -0.98 17.76
CA HIS A 245 -7.43 -0.36 17.53
C HIS A 245 -6.89 0.36 18.78
N THR A 246 -5.59 0.61 18.76
CA THR A 246 -4.90 1.40 19.79
C THR A 246 -5.23 2.88 19.67
N GLU A 247 -5.00 3.64 20.73
CA GLU A 247 -4.79 5.09 20.61
C GLU A 247 -3.49 5.38 19.83
N PRO A 248 -3.30 6.62 19.29
CA PRO A 248 -2.09 6.99 18.59
C PRO A 248 -0.84 6.85 19.46
N MET A 249 0.13 6.11 18.98
CA MET A 249 1.45 5.95 19.60
C MET A 249 2.47 6.82 18.89
N ILE A 250 3.30 7.53 19.64
CA ILE A 250 4.37 8.37 19.09
C ILE A 250 5.52 7.49 18.62
N ILE A 251 5.90 7.63 17.34
CA ILE A 251 7.05 6.98 16.73
C ILE A 251 7.92 8.04 16.05
N GLY A 252 8.95 8.50 16.76
CA GLY A 252 9.75 9.66 16.31
C GLY A 252 8.89 10.93 16.25
N ASN A 253 8.79 11.55 15.08
CA ASN A 253 7.96 12.72 14.82
C ASN A 253 6.58 12.39 14.21
N LYS A 254 6.20 11.11 14.17
CA LYS A 254 4.97 10.60 13.57
C LYS A 254 4.17 9.78 14.58
N PHE A 255 2.99 9.34 14.15
CA PHE A 255 2.02 8.65 14.98
C PHE A 255 1.60 7.33 14.32
N LEU A 256 1.40 6.32 15.14
CA LEU A 256 1.02 4.97 14.73
C LEU A 256 -0.24 4.54 15.48
N ILE A 257 -1.25 4.09 14.74
CA ILE A 257 -2.43 3.38 15.27
C ILE A 257 -2.35 1.95 14.74
N ILE A 258 -2.58 0.96 15.59
CA ILE A 258 -2.59 -0.45 15.22
C ILE A 258 -3.96 -1.04 15.51
N ASN A 259 -4.54 -1.73 14.53
CA ASN A 259 -5.73 -2.55 14.68
C ASN A 259 -5.36 -4.02 14.87
N VAL A 260 -6.06 -4.73 15.75
CA VAL A 260 -5.93 -6.17 15.91
C VAL A 260 -6.97 -6.86 15.04
N ASP A 261 -6.57 -7.31 13.85
CA ASP A 261 -7.50 -7.96 12.92
C ASP A 261 -7.87 -9.36 13.37
N GLN A 262 -6.86 -10.15 13.80
CA GLN A 262 -7.03 -11.53 14.27
C GLN A 262 -5.93 -11.89 15.26
N THR A 263 -6.19 -12.92 16.08
CA THR A 263 -5.17 -13.56 16.91
C THR A 263 -5.25 -15.07 16.78
N LYS A 264 -4.14 -15.74 16.95
CA LYS A 264 -4.06 -17.20 17.09
C LYS A 264 -2.99 -17.59 18.08
N ASP A 265 -3.21 -18.69 18.79
CA ASP A 265 -2.21 -19.31 19.64
C ASP A 265 -1.56 -20.46 18.85
N GLU A 266 -0.24 -20.46 18.76
CA GLU A 266 0.53 -21.48 18.06
C GLU A 266 1.35 -22.27 19.07
N LYS A 267 1.33 -23.62 18.97
CA LYS A 267 2.20 -24.47 19.77
C LYS A 267 3.65 -24.16 19.47
N MET A 268 4.43 -24.03 20.49
CA MET A 268 5.81 -23.60 20.38
C MET A 268 6.76 -24.79 20.32
N GLU A 269 7.23 -25.12 19.13
CA GLU A 269 8.43 -25.93 18.93
C GLU A 269 9.60 -24.99 18.66
N ILE A 270 10.52 -24.87 19.62
CA ILE A 270 11.66 -23.95 19.49
C ILE A 270 12.87 -24.71 18.97
N ASP A 271 13.14 -24.52 17.70
CA ASP A 271 14.49 -24.63 17.15
C ASP A 271 15.18 -23.26 17.36
N GLU A 272 16.08 -23.18 18.33
CA GLU A 272 16.72 -21.92 18.74
C GLU A 272 17.50 -21.26 17.59
N GLU A 273 18.14 -22.05 16.71
CA GLU A 273 18.92 -21.51 15.57
C GLU A 273 18.00 -20.95 14.51
N LYS A 274 16.96 -21.68 14.14
CA LYS A 274 15.95 -21.23 13.18
C LYS A 274 15.24 -19.98 13.69
N GLU A 275 14.88 -19.97 14.96
CA GLU A 275 14.19 -18.85 15.58
C GLU A 275 15.08 -17.61 15.64
N LEU A 276 16.36 -17.75 15.98
CA LEU A 276 17.33 -16.65 15.99
C LEU A 276 17.45 -16.06 14.59
N LYS A 277 17.53 -16.89 13.56
CA LYS A 277 17.60 -16.43 12.16
C LYS A 277 16.37 -15.61 11.78
N ILE A 278 15.17 -16.10 12.11
CA ILE A 278 13.90 -15.39 11.86
C ILE A 278 13.87 -14.03 12.57
N MET A 279 14.29 -14.00 13.83
CA MET A 279 14.32 -12.75 14.60
C MET A 279 15.35 -11.74 14.07
N ILE A 280 16.49 -12.21 13.58
CA ILE A 280 17.51 -11.37 12.93
C ILE A 280 16.94 -10.77 11.65
N GLU A 281 16.31 -11.57 10.79
CA GLU A 281 15.68 -11.11 9.54
C GLU A 281 14.59 -10.08 9.85
N TYR A 282 13.70 -10.38 10.77
CA TYR A 282 12.64 -9.45 11.19
C TYR A 282 13.19 -8.11 11.69
N GLU A 283 14.21 -8.13 12.56
CA GLU A 283 14.79 -6.91 13.10
C GLU A 283 15.51 -6.10 12.02
N ARG A 284 16.17 -6.77 11.07
CA ARG A 284 16.76 -6.14 9.88
C ARG A 284 15.71 -5.43 9.04
N ASP A 285 14.64 -6.15 8.68
CA ASP A 285 13.57 -5.61 7.85
C ASP A 285 12.88 -4.42 8.52
N ARG A 286 12.65 -4.50 9.83
CA ARG A 286 12.09 -3.42 10.64
C ARG A 286 12.96 -2.15 10.60
N GLN A 287 14.29 -2.32 10.69
CA GLN A 287 15.22 -1.19 10.62
C GLN A 287 15.29 -0.62 9.20
N LEU A 288 15.31 -1.47 8.18
CA LEU A 288 15.27 -1.03 6.78
C LEU A 288 13.99 -0.27 6.45
N GLU A 289 12.84 -0.73 6.93
CA GLU A 289 11.57 -0.01 6.76
C GLU A 289 11.61 1.38 7.39
N LYS A 290 12.20 1.51 8.59
CA LYS A 290 12.41 2.81 9.23
C LYS A 290 13.31 3.72 8.38
N PHE A 291 14.41 3.19 7.86
CA PHE A 291 15.29 3.94 6.96
C PHE A 291 14.60 4.31 5.65
N SER A 292 13.78 3.42 5.09
CA SER A 292 12.97 3.69 3.90
C SER A 292 12.06 4.90 4.11
N LYS A 293 11.34 4.94 5.24
CA LYS A 293 10.47 6.08 5.60
C LYS A 293 11.26 7.38 5.73
N ILE A 294 12.38 7.36 6.46
CA ILE A 294 13.24 8.53 6.64
C ILE A 294 13.81 9.03 5.30
N TYR A 295 14.28 8.10 4.47
CA TYR A 295 14.85 8.44 3.17
C TYR A 295 13.80 9.02 2.23
N PHE A 296 12.62 8.41 2.15
CA PHE A 296 11.51 8.94 1.37
C PHE A 296 11.11 10.36 1.80
N ASP A 297 10.99 10.61 3.10
CA ASP A 297 10.67 11.94 3.62
C ASP A 297 11.72 12.97 3.20
N LYS A 298 13.02 12.60 3.29
CA LYS A 298 14.12 13.45 2.86
C LYS A 298 14.04 13.83 1.39
N ILE A 299 13.77 12.87 0.51
CA ILE A 299 13.67 13.18 -0.92
C ILE A 299 12.40 13.96 -1.25
N LYS A 300 11.27 13.66 -0.59
CA LYS A 300 10.01 14.39 -0.77
C LYS A 300 10.14 15.88 -0.46
N ILE A 301 10.84 16.24 0.63
CA ILE A 301 11.08 17.66 1.00
C ILE A 301 11.86 18.39 -0.09
N ASN A 302 12.77 17.69 -0.80
CA ASN A 302 13.59 18.28 -1.87
C ASN A 302 12.95 18.13 -3.27
N THR A 303 11.73 17.66 -3.36
CA THR A 303 11.01 17.46 -4.62
C THR A 303 9.98 18.57 -4.81
N ILE A 304 10.02 19.25 -5.95
CA ILE A 304 9.04 20.28 -6.31
C ILE A 304 7.78 19.56 -6.80
N ILE A 305 6.67 19.77 -6.12
CA ILE A 305 5.36 19.18 -6.46
C ILE A 305 4.39 20.33 -6.65
N ASN A 306 3.92 20.52 -7.88
CA ASN A 306 2.91 21.50 -8.25
C ASN A 306 1.63 20.76 -8.65
N GLU A 307 0.51 21.10 -8.05
CA GLU A 307 -0.83 20.76 -8.51
C GLU A 307 -1.22 21.73 -9.61
N LEU A 308 -1.77 21.26 -10.74
CA LEU A 308 -2.02 22.05 -11.96
C LEU A 308 -3.53 22.18 -12.24
#